data_3a707a51d3835e7b6afee43a10e44edf
#
_entry.id   3a707a51d3835e7b6afee43a10e44edf
#
_cell.length_a   1.000
_cell.length_b   1.000
_cell.length_c   1.000
_cell.angle_alpha   90.00
_cell.angle_beta   90.00
_cell.angle_gamma   90.00
#
_symmetry.space_group_name_H-M   'P 1'
#
loop_
_entity.id
_entity.type
_entity.pdbx_description
1 polymer ?
#
loop_
_entity_poly.entity_id
_entity_poly.type
_entity_poly.pdbx_seq_one_letter_code
_entity_poly.pdbx_strand_id
1 'polypeptide(L)'
;VWHHWLGEGFFQWFDAWLKPSGLNDGWYAASFPCLVFLLMAVPVAISSFYLPRYAPEGFRPFSWSLFYEHFHQLGKLWKNRNLRVSEMGIGYFWFFGGTVMLMTIQMAKEISGGGDDFSSVGAVLMAWMSGGTVLGGILASVICRRHIRMNVSVAGGVLMALSCVALSTVSMTSTVFYALLMAAGISAALFLVPLNAFFQDRADNDKRGDMI
;
A
#
# COMPACT_ATOMS: atom_id res chain seq x y z
N VAL A 1 -8.23 21.41 -2.45
CA VAL A 1 -8.09 20.44 -3.56
C VAL A 1 -9.41 19.70 -3.78
N TRP A 2 -10.05 19.18 -2.74
CA TRP A 2 -11.30 18.42 -2.84
C TRP A 2 -12.52 19.25 -3.27
N HIS A 3 -12.56 20.56 -2.94
CA HIS A 3 -13.63 21.49 -3.32
C HIS A 3 -13.88 21.56 -4.83
N HIS A 4 -12.83 21.36 -5.62
CA HIS A 4 -12.92 21.46 -7.09
C HIS A 4 -13.55 20.23 -7.75
N TRP A 5 -13.53 19.07 -7.08
CA TRP A 5 -13.99 17.79 -7.64
C TRP A 5 -15.43 17.42 -7.28
N LEU A 6 -15.91 17.83 -6.12
CA LEU A 6 -17.20 17.37 -5.56
C LEU A 6 -18.28 18.47 -5.52
N GLY A 7 -17.95 19.69 -5.95
CA GLY A 7 -18.86 20.84 -5.94
C GLY A 7 -18.97 21.50 -4.55
N GLU A 8 -19.10 22.82 -4.55
CA GLU A 8 -19.14 23.63 -3.33
C GLU A 8 -20.32 23.28 -2.41
N GLY A 9 -21.45 22.87 -2.97
CA GLY A 9 -22.66 22.54 -2.21
C GLY A 9 -22.51 21.30 -1.29
N PHE A 10 -21.77 20.29 -1.74
CA PHE A 10 -21.50 19.10 -0.92
C PHE A 10 -20.62 19.45 0.29
N PHE A 11 -19.60 20.26 0.07
CA PHE A 11 -18.70 20.68 1.15
C PHE A 11 -19.38 21.63 2.13
N GLN A 12 -20.24 22.53 1.68
CA GLN A 12 -21.01 23.40 2.58
C GLN A 12 -21.94 22.60 3.49
N TRP A 13 -22.60 21.57 2.95
CA TRP A 13 -23.42 20.65 3.76
C TRP A 13 -22.58 19.88 4.77
N PHE A 14 -21.44 19.34 4.34
CA PHE A 14 -20.52 18.58 5.18
C PHE A 14 -19.86 19.47 6.25
N ASP A 15 -19.52 20.70 5.90
CA ASP A 15 -19.04 21.75 6.78
C ASP A 15 -20.06 22.10 7.86
N ALA A 16 -21.32 22.29 7.48
CA ALA A 16 -22.40 22.60 8.43
C ALA A 16 -22.65 21.46 9.41
N TRP A 17 -22.42 20.20 8.98
CA TRP A 17 -22.59 19.02 9.82
C TRP A 17 -21.43 18.82 10.80
N LEU A 18 -20.20 19.14 10.42
CA LEU A 18 -18.99 18.93 11.24
C LEU A 18 -18.56 20.14 12.10
N LYS A 19 -18.85 21.36 11.67
CA LYS A 19 -18.49 22.58 12.41
C LYS A 19 -19.02 22.64 13.85
N PRO A 20 -20.20 22.12 14.19
CA PRO A 20 -20.68 22.15 15.58
C PRO A 20 -19.87 21.29 16.54
N SER A 21 -19.02 20.39 16.07
CA SER A 21 -18.31 19.42 16.90
C SER A 21 -16.99 19.94 17.50
N GLY A 22 -16.60 21.21 17.27
CA GLY A 22 -15.40 21.79 17.87
C GLY A 22 -14.08 21.16 17.43
N LEU A 23 -14.08 20.51 16.24
CA LEU A 23 -12.87 19.93 15.67
C LEU A 23 -11.90 21.05 15.25
N ASN A 24 -10.62 20.89 15.60
CA ASN A 24 -9.57 21.76 15.12
C ASN A 24 -9.45 21.67 13.59
N ASP A 25 -9.09 22.78 12.93
CA ASP A 25 -9.05 22.89 11.46
C ASP A 25 -8.25 21.77 10.76
N GLY A 26 -7.17 21.28 11.39
CA GLY A 26 -6.37 20.16 10.86
C GLY A 26 -7.11 18.82 10.86
N TRP A 27 -7.87 18.50 11.90
CA TRP A 27 -8.69 17.29 11.98
C TRP A 27 -9.90 17.35 11.07
N TYR A 28 -10.44 18.55 10.87
CA TYR A 28 -11.52 18.81 9.94
C TYR A 28 -11.13 18.44 8.50
N ALA A 29 -9.94 18.85 8.05
CA ALA A 29 -9.45 18.48 6.73
C ALA A 29 -9.26 16.96 6.54
N ALA A 30 -8.98 16.23 7.63
CA ALA A 30 -8.82 14.77 7.62
C ALA A 30 -10.16 14.01 7.72
N SER A 31 -11.24 14.66 8.17
CA SER A 31 -12.53 13.99 8.43
C SER A 31 -13.16 13.40 7.17
N PHE A 32 -13.07 14.08 6.04
CA PHE A 32 -13.60 13.58 4.76
C PHE A 32 -12.90 12.29 4.28
N PRO A 33 -11.56 12.21 4.18
CA PRO A 33 -10.88 10.96 3.91
C PRO A 33 -11.23 9.85 4.91
N CYS A 34 -11.31 10.17 6.21
CA CYS A 34 -11.69 9.20 7.24
C CYS A 34 -13.12 8.65 7.03
N LEU A 35 -14.07 9.50 6.64
CA LEU A 35 -15.43 9.07 6.30
C LEU A 35 -15.43 8.13 5.07
N VAL A 36 -14.67 8.45 4.03
CA VAL A 36 -14.54 7.59 2.86
C VAL A 36 -13.95 6.23 3.24
N PHE A 37 -12.91 6.19 4.06
CA PHE A 37 -12.35 4.94 4.58
C PHE A 37 -13.36 4.15 5.42
N LEU A 38 -14.11 4.83 6.27
CA LEU A 38 -15.16 4.19 7.06
C LEU A 38 -16.23 3.55 6.16
N LEU A 39 -16.70 4.27 5.15
CA LEU A 39 -17.67 3.76 4.18
C LEU A 39 -17.11 2.56 3.39
N MET A 40 -15.82 2.58 3.05
CA MET A 40 -15.16 1.44 2.40
C MET A 40 -14.94 0.26 3.35
N ALA A 41 -14.79 0.50 4.64
CA ALA A 41 -14.65 -0.56 5.64
C ALA A 41 -15.96 -1.35 5.86
N VAL A 42 -17.13 -0.73 5.64
CA VAL A 42 -18.44 -1.39 5.81
C VAL A 42 -18.59 -2.62 4.90
N PRO A 43 -18.37 -2.57 3.57
CA PRO A 43 -18.43 -3.76 2.71
C PRO A 43 -17.44 -4.84 3.12
N VAL A 44 -16.24 -4.44 3.58
CA VAL A 44 -15.23 -5.39 4.05
C VAL A 44 -15.69 -6.07 5.34
N ALA A 45 -16.25 -5.33 6.28
CA ALA A 45 -16.84 -5.88 7.52
C ALA A 45 -18.00 -6.82 7.20
N ILE A 46 -18.89 -6.43 6.30
CA ILE A 46 -20.02 -7.28 5.86
C ILE A 46 -19.48 -8.56 5.20
N SER A 47 -18.51 -8.47 4.30
CA SER A 47 -17.94 -9.65 3.64
C SER A 47 -17.27 -10.61 4.62
N SER A 48 -16.73 -10.11 5.75
CA SER A 48 -16.12 -10.96 6.76
C SER A 48 -17.12 -11.89 7.44
N PHE A 49 -18.42 -11.55 7.51
CA PHE A 49 -19.46 -12.44 8.02
C PHE A 49 -19.80 -13.61 7.09
N TYR A 50 -19.47 -13.48 5.79
CA TYR A 50 -19.66 -14.54 4.80
C TYR A 50 -18.48 -15.50 4.70
N LEU A 51 -17.37 -15.21 5.41
CA LEU A 51 -16.24 -16.13 5.47
C LEU A 51 -16.66 -17.43 6.16
N PRO A 52 -16.32 -18.60 5.58
CA PRO A 52 -16.61 -19.87 6.20
C PRO A 52 -15.95 -19.95 7.57
N ARG A 53 -16.76 -20.25 8.60
CA ARG A 53 -16.24 -20.45 9.96
C ARG A 53 -15.53 -21.80 9.99
N TYR A 54 -14.21 -21.78 9.95
CA TYR A 54 -13.42 -22.97 10.25
C TYR A 54 -13.59 -23.27 11.73
N ALA A 55 -13.95 -24.50 12.06
CA ALA A 55 -13.98 -24.94 13.44
C ALA A 55 -12.57 -24.78 14.03
N PRO A 56 -12.42 -24.12 15.19
CA PRO A 56 -11.12 -23.99 15.81
C PRO A 56 -10.60 -25.40 16.15
N GLU A 57 -9.46 -25.78 15.59
CA GLU A 57 -8.77 -27.00 15.95
C GLU A 57 -8.20 -26.86 17.37
N GLY A 58 -9.03 -27.15 18.35
CA GLY A 58 -8.63 -27.17 19.77
C GLY A 58 -8.55 -25.77 20.40
N PHE A 59 -9.10 -25.67 21.60
CA PHE A 59 -8.96 -24.48 22.44
C PHE A 59 -7.51 -24.47 23.00
N ARG A 60 -6.63 -23.67 22.42
CA ARG A 60 -5.31 -23.41 23.00
C ARG A 60 -5.44 -22.26 23.98
N PRO A 61 -5.24 -22.44 25.29
CA PRO A 61 -5.22 -21.34 26.22
C PRO A 61 -4.09 -20.38 25.86
N PHE A 62 -4.34 -19.08 26.06
CA PHE A 62 -3.32 -18.05 25.82
C PHE A 62 -2.07 -18.39 26.65
N SER A 63 -0.95 -18.53 25.98
CA SER A 63 0.34 -18.80 26.59
C SER A 63 1.37 -17.79 26.08
N TRP A 64 2.22 -17.30 26.96
CA TRP A 64 3.36 -16.44 26.59
C TRP A 64 4.34 -17.12 25.63
N SER A 65 4.26 -18.45 25.48
CA SER A 65 5.02 -19.19 24.48
C SER A 65 4.66 -18.79 23.04
N LEU A 66 3.48 -18.18 22.79
CA LEU A 66 3.11 -17.67 21.47
C LEU A 66 4.10 -16.62 20.93
N PHE A 67 4.68 -15.80 21.82
CA PHE A 67 5.72 -14.86 21.42
C PHE A 67 7.01 -15.58 20.96
N TYR A 68 7.41 -16.64 21.65
CA TYR A 68 8.59 -17.44 21.27
C TYR A 68 8.31 -18.31 20.05
N GLU A 69 7.08 -18.75 19.86
CA GLU A 69 6.66 -19.54 18.69
C GLU A 69 6.79 -18.73 17.41
N HIS A 70 6.50 -17.43 17.45
CA HIS A 70 6.71 -16.50 16.33
C HIS A 70 8.18 -16.44 15.90
N PHE A 71 9.10 -16.29 16.85
CA PHE A 71 10.53 -16.30 16.56
C PHE A 71 11.05 -17.67 16.09
N HIS A 72 10.47 -18.75 16.61
CA HIS A 72 10.81 -20.09 16.17
C HIS A 72 10.34 -20.36 14.74
N GLN A 73 9.19 -19.86 14.36
CA GLN A 73 8.65 -19.94 13.00
C GLN A 73 9.47 -19.12 12.02
N LEU A 74 9.87 -17.90 12.39
CA LEU A 74 10.87 -17.13 11.65
C LEU A 74 12.16 -17.93 11.41
N GLY A 75 12.65 -18.64 12.41
CA GLY A 75 13.82 -19.54 12.27
C GLY A 75 13.61 -20.67 11.27
N LYS A 76 12.40 -21.22 11.16
CA LYS A 76 12.04 -22.23 10.15
C LYS A 76 11.97 -21.66 8.74
N LEU A 77 11.37 -20.44 8.60
CA LEU A 77 11.34 -19.68 7.34
C LEU A 77 12.75 -19.42 6.81
N TRP A 78 13.70 -19.10 7.70
CA TRP A 78 15.09 -18.82 7.32
C TRP A 78 15.84 -20.05 6.82
N LYS A 79 15.43 -21.27 7.19
CA LYS A 79 16.00 -22.52 6.68
C LYS A 79 15.61 -22.78 5.22
N ASN A 80 14.42 -22.32 4.79
CA ASN A 80 13.98 -22.47 3.42
C ASN A 80 14.44 -21.27 2.58
N ARG A 81 15.45 -21.49 1.70
CA ARG A 81 16.03 -20.42 0.87
C ARG A 81 14.99 -19.65 0.08
N ASN A 82 13.99 -20.30 -0.47
CA ASN A 82 12.98 -19.67 -1.32
C ASN A 82 12.06 -18.73 -0.52
N LEU A 83 11.62 -19.19 0.66
CA LEU A 83 10.77 -18.38 1.56
C LEU A 83 11.55 -17.19 2.10
N ARG A 84 12.80 -17.42 2.54
CA ARG A 84 13.68 -16.35 3.04
C ARG A 84 13.89 -15.25 1.99
N VAL A 85 14.17 -15.61 0.73
CA VAL A 85 14.39 -14.63 -0.34
C VAL A 85 13.10 -13.82 -0.62
N SER A 86 11.94 -14.48 -0.60
CA SER A 86 10.66 -13.82 -0.80
C SER A 86 10.35 -12.83 0.34
N GLU A 87 10.58 -13.25 1.58
CA GLU A 87 10.34 -12.40 2.76
C GLU A 87 11.29 -11.20 2.80
N MET A 88 12.57 -11.41 2.50
CA MET A 88 13.53 -10.32 2.35
C MET A 88 13.12 -9.34 1.24
N GLY A 89 12.60 -9.85 0.13
CA GLY A 89 12.07 -9.02 -0.95
C GLY A 89 10.87 -8.19 -0.52
N ILE A 90 9.94 -8.78 0.22
CA ILE A 90 8.77 -8.09 0.78
C ILE A 90 9.22 -7.02 1.81
N GLY A 91 10.14 -7.38 2.72
CA GLY A 91 10.71 -6.44 3.69
C GLY A 91 11.44 -5.28 3.01
N TYR A 92 12.24 -5.56 1.98
CA TYR A 92 12.89 -4.54 1.16
C TYR A 92 11.86 -3.59 0.51
N PHE A 93 10.78 -4.14 -0.04
CA PHE A 93 9.72 -3.33 -0.64
C PHE A 93 9.09 -2.34 0.37
N TRP A 94 8.77 -2.80 1.57
CA TRP A 94 8.21 -1.93 2.60
C TRP A 94 9.19 -0.85 3.08
N PHE A 95 10.47 -1.23 3.24
CA PHE A 95 11.53 -0.27 3.56
C PHE A 95 11.66 0.80 2.47
N PHE A 96 11.71 0.36 1.20
CA PHE A 96 11.77 1.25 0.05
C PHE A 96 10.52 2.14 -0.05
N GLY A 97 9.34 1.58 0.14
CA GLY A 97 8.07 2.32 0.14
C GLY A 97 8.04 3.43 1.21
N GLY A 98 8.51 3.14 2.42
CA GLY A 98 8.67 4.14 3.48
C GLY A 98 9.63 5.26 3.08
N THR A 99 10.76 4.92 2.46
CA THR A 99 11.73 5.92 1.95
C THR A 99 11.12 6.80 0.86
N VAL A 100 10.41 6.21 -0.11
CA VAL A 100 9.72 6.95 -1.18
C VAL A 100 8.66 7.87 -0.60
N MET A 101 7.92 7.43 0.42
CA MET A 101 6.93 8.28 1.11
C MET A 101 7.58 9.53 1.72
N LEU A 102 8.71 9.38 2.41
CA LEU A 102 9.46 10.51 2.97
C LEU A 102 9.99 11.45 1.87
N MET A 103 10.53 10.89 0.79
CA MET A 103 10.98 11.68 -0.37
C MET A 103 9.83 12.45 -1.02
N THR A 104 8.65 11.85 -1.14
CA THR A 104 7.47 12.53 -1.72
C THR A 104 7.06 13.75 -0.89
N ILE A 105 7.17 13.70 0.43
CA ILE A 105 6.92 14.85 1.31
C ILE A 105 7.93 15.96 1.04
N GLN A 106 9.22 15.62 0.88
CA GLN A 106 10.27 16.60 0.56
C GLN A 106 10.06 17.24 -0.82
N MET A 107 9.75 16.43 -1.84
CA MET A 107 9.40 16.91 -3.18
C MET A 107 8.20 17.84 -3.17
N ALA A 108 7.16 17.50 -2.40
CA ALA A 108 5.97 18.35 -2.27
C ALA A 108 6.32 19.72 -1.68
N LYS A 109 7.19 19.77 -0.67
CA LYS A 109 7.66 21.03 -0.08
C LYS A 109 8.48 21.85 -1.08
N GLU A 110 9.33 21.22 -1.87
CA GLU A 110 10.15 21.89 -2.88
C GLU A 110 9.28 22.47 -4.01
N ILE A 111 8.31 21.71 -4.51
CA ILE A 111 7.37 22.15 -5.56
C ILE A 111 6.50 23.32 -5.07
N SER A 112 6.05 23.30 -3.80
CA SER A 112 5.22 24.34 -3.21
C SER A 112 6.00 25.58 -2.72
N GLY A 113 7.33 25.58 -2.84
CA GLY A 113 8.16 26.64 -2.33
C GLY A 113 8.11 26.83 -0.80
N GLY A 114 7.74 25.76 -0.06
CA GLY A 114 7.60 25.80 1.41
C GLY A 114 6.31 26.44 1.91
N GLY A 115 5.35 26.77 1.04
CA GLY A 115 4.05 27.31 1.41
C GLY A 115 3.10 26.24 2.00
N ASP A 116 1.93 26.70 2.48
CA ASP A 116 0.90 25.83 3.11
C ASP A 116 0.29 24.79 2.15
N ASP A 117 0.52 24.94 0.83
CA ASP A 117 -0.01 24.06 -0.20
C ASP A 117 0.76 22.74 -0.40
N PHE A 118 1.86 22.50 0.38
CA PHE A 118 2.66 21.27 0.22
C PHE A 118 1.85 19.98 0.42
N SER A 119 0.82 20.02 1.27
CA SER A 119 -0.03 18.86 1.52
C SER A 119 -0.87 18.50 0.31
N SER A 120 -1.36 19.49 -0.43
CA SER A 120 -2.14 19.29 -1.66
C SER A 120 -1.25 18.75 -2.80
N VAL A 121 -0.04 19.27 -2.95
CA VAL A 121 0.94 18.79 -3.90
C VAL A 121 1.34 17.35 -3.57
N GLY A 122 1.63 17.04 -2.29
CA GLY A 122 1.92 15.70 -1.83
C GLY A 122 0.80 14.71 -2.12
N ALA A 123 -0.46 15.11 -1.91
CA ALA A 123 -1.62 14.29 -2.23
C ALA A 123 -1.72 13.97 -3.73
N VAL A 124 -1.42 14.93 -4.61
CA VAL A 124 -1.40 14.70 -6.07
C VAL A 124 -0.29 13.72 -6.46
N LEU A 125 0.93 13.88 -5.92
CA LEU A 125 2.03 12.97 -6.20
C LEU A 125 1.69 11.54 -5.75
N MET A 126 1.15 11.39 -4.54
CA MET A 126 0.70 10.09 -4.02
C MET A 126 -0.45 9.49 -4.85
N ALA A 127 -1.38 10.32 -5.36
CA ALA A 127 -2.48 9.85 -6.21
C ALA A 127 -1.97 9.23 -7.51
N TRP A 128 -0.98 9.86 -8.18
CA TRP A 128 -0.38 9.31 -9.39
C TRP A 128 0.33 7.97 -9.12
N MET A 129 1.11 7.90 -8.06
CA MET A 129 1.79 6.66 -7.68
C MET A 129 0.81 5.56 -7.29
N SER A 130 -0.23 5.89 -6.52
CA SER A 130 -1.28 4.93 -6.12
C SER A 130 -2.10 4.44 -7.31
N GLY A 131 -2.45 5.33 -8.24
CA GLY A 131 -3.10 4.97 -9.50
C GLY A 131 -2.25 3.97 -10.30
N GLY A 132 -0.94 4.22 -10.37
CA GLY A 132 0.01 3.27 -10.96
C GLY A 132 0.01 1.92 -10.24
N THR A 133 0.00 1.92 -8.92
CA THR A 133 -0.03 0.68 -8.12
C THR A 133 -1.29 -0.15 -8.38
N VAL A 134 -2.45 0.50 -8.51
CA VAL A 134 -3.71 -0.17 -8.87
C VAL A 134 -3.60 -0.81 -10.26
N LEU A 135 -3.14 -0.07 -11.26
CA LEU A 135 -2.94 -0.60 -12.61
C LEU A 135 -1.94 -1.75 -12.65
N GLY A 136 -0.83 -1.60 -11.94
CA GLY A 136 0.18 -2.65 -11.80
C GLY A 136 -0.35 -3.91 -11.11
N GLY A 137 -1.19 -3.76 -10.09
CA GLY A 137 -1.87 -4.87 -9.41
C GLY A 137 -2.82 -5.63 -10.34
N ILE A 138 -3.59 -4.92 -11.16
CA ILE A 138 -4.44 -5.52 -12.19
C ILE A 138 -3.59 -6.28 -13.21
N LEU A 139 -2.52 -5.67 -13.73
CA LEU A 139 -1.61 -6.30 -14.68
C LEU A 139 -0.96 -7.55 -14.08
N ALA A 140 -0.43 -7.47 -12.87
CA ALA A 140 0.16 -8.59 -12.17
C ALA A 140 -0.84 -9.75 -12.01
N SER A 141 -2.07 -9.44 -11.64
CA SER A 141 -3.16 -10.43 -11.48
C SER A 141 -3.50 -11.12 -12.78
N VAL A 142 -3.56 -10.39 -13.89
CA VAL A 142 -3.83 -10.96 -15.22
C VAL A 142 -2.66 -11.85 -15.67
N ILE A 143 -1.42 -11.39 -15.52
CA ILE A 143 -0.22 -12.12 -15.95
C ILE A 143 -0.01 -13.41 -15.13
N CYS A 144 -0.27 -13.33 -13.82
CA CYS A 144 -0.07 -14.44 -12.88
C CYS A 144 -1.32 -15.31 -12.67
N ARG A 145 -2.40 -15.11 -13.44
CA ARG A 145 -3.71 -15.76 -13.25
C ARG A 145 -3.65 -17.30 -13.21
N ARG A 146 -2.79 -17.92 -14.02
CA ARG A 146 -2.69 -19.39 -14.12
C ARG A 146 -1.49 -19.97 -13.36
N HIS A 147 -0.39 -19.24 -13.33
CA HIS A 147 0.86 -19.64 -12.67
C HIS A 147 1.58 -18.43 -12.10
N ILE A 148 2.11 -18.59 -10.90
CA ILE A 148 2.94 -17.58 -10.26
C ILE A 148 4.25 -17.47 -11.03
N ARG A 149 4.49 -16.30 -11.67
CA ARG A 149 5.67 -16.04 -12.49
C ARG A 149 6.63 -15.12 -11.75
N MET A 150 7.64 -15.68 -11.09
CA MET A 150 8.64 -14.88 -10.38
C MET A 150 9.43 -13.93 -11.29
N ASN A 151 9.54 -14.24 -12.58
CA ASN A 151 10.17 -13.33 -13.56
C ASN A 151 9.46 -11.97 -13.63
N VAL A 152 8.15 -11.91 -13.37
CA VAL A 152 7.38 -10.66 -13.33
C VAL A 152 7.83 -9.81 -12.15
N SER A 153 8.07 -10.42 -10.99
CA SER A 153 8.60 -9.72 -9.83
C SER A 153 10.00 -9.17 -10.10
N VAL A 154 10.88 -9.94 -10.71
CA VAL A 154 12.22 -9.47 -11.08
C VAL A 154 12.14 -8.29 -12.06
N ALA A 155 11.31 -8.40 -13.10
CA ALA A 155 11.08 -7.31 -14.06
C ALA A 155 10.50 -6.07 -13.37
N GLY A 156 9.54 -6.25 -12.43
CA GLY A 156 8.99 -5.17 -11.62
C GLY A 156 10.06 -4.45 -10.81
N GLY A 157 10.96 -5.19 -10.15
CA GLY A 157 12.08 -4.62 -9.40
C GLY A 157 13.05 -3.81 -10.26
N VAL A 158 13.40 -4.32 -11.43
CA VAL A 158 14.27 -3.61 -12.38
C VAL A 158 13.59 -2.34 -12.90
N LEU A 159 12.33 -2.43 -13.32
CA LEU A 159 11.56 -1.27 -13.78
C LEU A 159 11.39 -0.21 -12.68
N MET A 160 11.21 -0.62 -11.43
CA MET A 160 11.13 0.28 -10.28
C MET A 160 12.45 1.04 -10.11
N ALA A 161 13.59 0.35 -10.17
CA ALA A 161 14.90 0.99 -10.08
C ALA A 161 15.14 1.97 -11.26
N LEU A 162 14.79 1.58 -12.47
CA LEU A 162 14.89 2.45 -13.66
C LEU A 162 13.98 3.68 -13.55
N SER A 163 12.75 3.51 -13.03
CA SER A 163 11.84 4.64 -12.81
C SER A 163 12.40 5.62 -11.78
N CYS A 164 13.04 5.15 -10.72
CA CYS A 164 13.69 6.02 -9.72
C CYS A 164 14.86 6.79 -10.32
N VAL A 165 15.70 6.14 -11.13
CA VAL A 165 16.81 6.81 -11.84
C VAL A 165 16.25 7.85 -12.83
N ALA A 166 15.21 7.51 -13.58
CA ALA A 166 14.59 8.45 -14.51
C ALA A 166 13.96 9.66 -13.78
N LEU A 167 13.29 9.43 -12.65
CA LEU A 167 12.74 10.52 -11.82
C LEU A 167 13.80 11.50 -11.34
N SER A 168 15.03 11.05 -11.07
CA SER A 168 16.12 11.93 -10.64
C SER A 168 16.65 12.84 -11.75
N THR A 169 16.36 12.56 -13.02
CA THR A 169 16.85 13.33 -14.18
C THR A 169 15.81 14.28 -14.78
N VAL A 170 14.55 14.18 -14.34
CA VAL A 170 13.42 14.93 -14.92
C VAL A 170 12.98 16.03 -13.96
N SER A 171 12.65 17.21 -14.52
CA SER A 171 12.09 18.31 -13.72
C SER A 171 10.76 17.92 -13.09
N MET A 172 10.59 18.24 -11.80
CA MET A 172 9.39 17.93 -10.99
C MET A 172 8.11 18.61 -11.50
N THR A 173 8.24 19.67 -12.32
CA THR A 173 7.11 20.38 -12.93
C THR A 173 6.66 19.80 -14.26
N SER A 174 7.41 18.84 -14.80
CA SER A 174 7.15 18.22 -16.10
C SER A 174 6.01 17.18 -16.01
N THR A 175 5.19 17.11 -17.05
CA THR A 175 4.19 16.02 -17.21
C THR A 175 4.85 14.63 -17.23
N VAL A 176 6.10 14.54 -17.73
CA VAL A 176 6.87 13.29 -17.74
C VAL A 176 7.15 12.80 -16.31
N PHE A 177 7.35 13.70 -15.35
CA PHE A 177 7.57 13.36 -13.97
C PHE A 177 6.37 12.58 -13.38
N TYR A 178 5.15 13.03 -13.63
CA TYR A 178 3.93 12.34 -13.16
C TYR A 178 3.75 10.98 -13.84
N ALA A 179 4.08 10.88 -15.13
CA ALA A 179 4.05 9.61 -15.84
C ALA A 179 5.08 8.62 -15.27
N LEU A 180 6.25 9.08 -14.86
CA LEU A 180 7.28 8.26 -14.21
C LEU A 180 6.86 7.83 -12.79
N LEU A 181 6.18 8.70 -12.02
CA LEU A 181 5.58 8.31 -10.73
C LEU A 181 4.57 7.19 -10.91
N MET A 182 3.72 7.29 -11.92
CA MET A 182 2.75 6.24 -12.26
C MET A 182 3.45 4.95 -12.67
N ALA A 183 4.51 5.03 -13.50
CA ALA A 183 5.33 3.88 -13.90
C ALA A 183 6.01 3.22 -12.70
N ALA A 184 6.51 4.01 -11.75
CA ALA A 184 7.07 3.50 -10.49
C ALA A 184 6.03 2.75 -9.67
N GLY A 185 4.79 3.27 -9.56
CA GLY A 185 3.67 2.58 -8.92
C GLY A 185 3.32 1.25 -9.59
N ILE A 186 3.23 1.23 -10.93
CA ILE A 186 2.99 0.00 -11.71
C ILE A 186 4.08 -1.03 -11.41
N SER A 187 5.34 -0.62 -11.45
CA SER A 187 6.50 -1.47 -11.22
C SER A 187 6.52 -2.04 -9.81
N ALA A 188 6.15 -1.23 -8.83
CA ALA A 188 6.03 -1.61 -7.42
C ALA A 188 5.01 -2.75 -7.22
N ALA A 189 3.85 -2.66 -7.84
CA ALA A 189 2.84 -3.71 -7.78
C ALA A 189 3.24 -4.98 -8.54
N LEU A 190 3.88 -4.84 -9.72
CA LEU A 190 4.43 -5.97 -10.47
C LEU A 190 5.52 -6.70 -9.67
N PHE A 191 6.27 -6.01 -8.82
CA PHE A 191 7.23 -6.61 -7.92
C PHE A 191 6.55 -7.34 -6.77
N LEU A 192 5.66 -6.67 -6.05
CA LEU A 192 5.11 -7.14 -4.78
C LEU A 192 4.08 -8.27 -4.94
N VAL A 193 3.15 -8.15 -5.91
CA VAL A 193 2.01 -9.07 -6.02
C VAL A 193 2.44 -10.51 -6.29
N PRO A 194 3.33 -10.81 -7.26
CA PRO A 194 3.78 -12.20 -7.47
C PRO A 194 4.61 -12.73 -6.30
N LEU A 195 5.35 -11.86 -5.62
CA LEU A 195 6.19 -12.22 -4.48
C LEU A 195 5.35 -12.66 -3.28
N ASN A 196 4.29 -11.90 -2.96
CA ASN A 196 3.32 -12.27 -1.93
C ASN A 196 2.57 -13.55 -2.28
N ALA A 197 2.13 -13.69 -3.54
CA ALA A 197 1.45 -14.90 -3.99
C ALA A 197 2.35 -16.14 -3.86
N PHE A 198 3.63 -16.02 -4.22
CA PHE A 198 4.60 -17.10 -4.06
C PHE A 198 4.86 -17.44 -2.59
N PHE A 199 4.99 -16.44 -1.74
CA PHE A 199 5.17 -16.64 -0.31
C PHE A 199 3.97 -17.41 0.29
N GLN A 200 2.75 -17.00 -0.04
CA GLN A 200 1.53 -17.65 0.42
C GLN A 200 1.35 -19.08 -0.12
N ASP A 201 1.77 -19.34 -1.37
CA ASP A 201 1.68 -20.67 -1.99
C ASP A 201 2.66 -21.66 -1.36
N ARG A 202 3.83 -21.18 -0.94
CA ARG A 202 4.89 -22.01 -0.34
C ARG A 202 4.81 -22.09 1.18
N ALA A 203 4.03 -21.25 1.83
CA ALA A 203 3.76 -21.38 3.25
C ALA A 203 2.98 -22.68 3.50
N ASP A 204 3.42 -23.45 4.50
CA ASP A 204 2.84 -24.74 4.87
C ASP A 204 1.34 -24.58 5.16
N ASN A 205 0.47 -25.39 4.55
CA ASN A 205 -0.97 -25.27 4.63
C ASN A 205 -1.49 -25.24 6.07
N ASP A 206 -0.86 -26.04 6.95
CA ASP A 206 -1.25 -26.16 8.36
C ASP A 206 -0.83 -24.94 9.20
N LYS A 207 0.00 -24.05 8.65
CA LYS A 207 0.61 -22.92 9.37
C LYS A 207 0.46 -21.57 8.68
N ARG A 208 -0.36 -21.50 7.64
CA ARG A 208 -0.59 -20.24 6.90
C ARG A 208 -1.07 -19.10 7.80
N GLY A 209 -1.92 -19.41 8.79
CA GLY A 209 -2.43 -18.43 9.76
C GLY A 209 -1.37 -17.89 10.71
N ASP A 210 -0.32 -18.68 10.98
CA ASP A 210 0.76 -18.30 11.91
C ASP A 210 1.89 -17.51 11.22
N MET A 211 1.92 -17.49 9.87
CA MET A 211 2.99 -16.90 9.07
C MET A 211 2.59 -15.57 8.38
N ILE A 212 1.31 -15.21 8.41
CA ILE A 212 0.76 -13.97 7.85
C ILE A 212 0.44 -12.99 8.98
#